data_62a5026c48378b9ad02ad2bb5cff0874
#
_entry.id   62a5026c48378b9ad02ad2bb5cff0874
#
_cell.length_a   1.000
_cell.length_b   1.000
_cell.length_c   1.000
_cell.angle_alpha   90.00
_cell.angle_beta   90.00
_cell.angle_gamma   90.00
#
_symmetry.space_group_name_H-M   'P 1'
#
loop_
_entity.id
_entity.type
_entity.pdbx_description
1 polymer ?
#
loop_
_entity_poly.entity_id
_entity_poly.type
_entity_poly.pdbx_seq_one_letter_code
_entity_poly.pdbx_strand_id
1 'polypeptide(L)'
;MGTAQMQGALWGAGAEDWAELAEPAQTPFFEVALDALGVGDGTRLLDAGCGSGLALLLAQRRGAVVTGLDASAGLLAVARDRLPDADLREGDLEELPYEDHSFDAVTAFNSVQYTSDPTAALREIKRVAVPGALVAVTTWGTAEQCEMRTVLAAVGSLLPPPPPGAAGPFALAAAGALEQLVEGAGLTPERAIDVPIAYAHADVDTATRAHLSSGPARLAIETAGFEPTRSAIAQACESAREDDGSVSFANVFKVVVARA
;
A
#
# COMPACT_ATOMS: atom_id res chain seq x y z
N MET A 1 20.68 -7.63 -2.10
CA MET A 1 20.28 -6.23 -1.89
C MET A 1 18.77 -6.21 -1.94
N GLY A 2 18.14 -5.63 -0.93
CA GLY A 2 16.68 -5.53 -0.84
C GLY A 2 16.08 -4.69 -1.97
N THR A 3 14.75 -4.75 -2.13
CA THR A 3 14.02 -3.96 -3.13
C THR A 3 13.77 -2.51 -2.68
N ALA A 4 14.01 -2.19 -1.40
CA ALA A 4 13.64 -0.92 -0.78
C ALA A 4 14.11 0.31 -1.57
N GLN A 5 15.40 0.39 -1.92
CA GLN A 5 15.93 1.54 -2.67
C GLN A 5 15.25 1.73 -4.04
N MET A 6 15.02 0.64 -4.77
CA MET A 6 14.34 0.67 -6.07
C MET A 6 12.87 1.09 -5.90
N GLN A 7 12.16 0.47 -4.98
CA GLN A 7 10.76 0.79 -4.70
C GLN A 7 10.61 2.23 -4.23
N GLY A 8 11.48 2.68 -3.33
CA GLY A 8 11.49 4.05 -2.83
C GLY A 8 11.65 5.09 -3.95
N ALA A 9 12.55 4.84 -4.91
CA ALA A 9 12.73 5.72 -6.07
C ALA A 9 11.49 5.73 -6.98
N LEU A 10 10.92 4.55 -7.30
CA LEU A 10 9.75 4.43 -8.17
C LEU A 10 8.51 5.14 -7.58
N TRP A 11 8.19 4.86 -6.33
CA TRP A 11 7.04 5.47 -5.66
C TRP A 11 7.24 6.97 -5.39
N GLY A 12 8.48 7.38 -5.10
CA GLY A 12 8.82 8.79 -4.87
C GLY A 12 8.68 9.67 -6.09
N ALA A 13 8.86 9.12 -7.30
CA ALA A 13 8.77 9.87 -8.55
C ALA A 13 7.36 10.40 -8.87
N GLY A 14 6.32 9.89 -8.20
CA GLY A 14 4.93 10.31 -8.37
C GLY A 14 4.24 10.74 -7.07
N ALA A 15 5.00 11.06 -6.02
CA ALA A 15 4.49 11.20 -4.67
C ALA A 15 3.33 12.21 -4.50
N GLU A 16 3.41 13.37 -5.15
CA GLU A 16 2.36 14.41 -5.08
C GLU A 16 1.06 13.95 -5.73
N ASP A 17 1.13 13.46 -6.99
CA ASP A 17 -0.05 12.95 -7.70
C ASP A 17 -0.64 11.72 -6.99
N TRP A 18 0.21 10.85 -6.40
CA TRP A 18 -0.25 9.74 -5.56
C TRP A 18 -1.06 10.23 -4.37
N ALA A 19 -0.49 11.14 -3.60
CA ALA A 19 -1.08 11.68 -2.39
C ALA A 19 -2.39 12.46 -2.63
N GLU A 20 -2.49 13.13 -3.78
CA GLU A 20 -3.65 13.94 -4.15
C GLU A 20 -4.75 13.12 -4.81
N LEU A 21 -4.38 12.23 -5.75
CA LEU A 21 -5.32 11.64 -6.69
C LEU A 21 -5.63 10.15 -6.44
N ALA A 22 -4.70 9.39 -5.85
CA ALA A 22 -4.86 7.94 -5.70
C ALA A 22 -5.07 7.50 -4.24
N GLU A 23 -4.22 7.97 -3.33
CA GLU A 23 -4.24 7.56 -1.91
C GLU A 23 -5.60 7.81 -1.21
N PRO A 24 -6.34 8.91 -1.46
CA PRO A 24 -7.61 9.17 -0.79
C PRO A 24 -8.67 8.07 -0.97
N ALA A 25 -8.65 7.37 -2.11
CA ALA A 25 -9.54 6.24 -2.37
C ALA A 25 -9.33 5.07 -1.40
N GLN A 26 -8.18 5.01 -0.74
CA GLN A 26 -7.80 3.94 0.20
C GLN A 26 -8.34 4.19 1.63
N THR A 27 -8.88 5.36 1.91
CA THR A 27 -9.43 5.74 3.22
C THR A 27 -10.34 4.66 3.83
N PRO A 28 -11.26 4.01 3.10
CA PRO A 28 -12.16 3.03 3.72
C PRO A 28 -11.42 1.85 4.38
N PHE A 29 -10.39 1.30 3.75
CA PHE A 29 -9.68 0.19 4.39
C PHE A 29 -8.69 0.65 5.47
N PHE A 30 -8.18 1.89 5.41
CA PHE A 30 -7.44 2.47 6.54
C PHE A 30 -8.33 2.57 7.77
N GLU A 31 -9.53 3.13 7.63
CA GLU A 31 -10.48 3.28 8.73
C GLU A 31 -10.89 1.93 9.31
N VAL A 32 -11.24 0.96 8.45
CA VAL A 32 -11.59 -0.41 8.88
C VAL A 32 -10.45 -1.08 9.65
N ALA A 33 -9.20 -0.92 9.21
CA ALA A 33 -8.05 -1.47 9.90
C ALA A 33 -7.81 -0.79 11.25
N LEU A 34 -7.85 0.55 11.30
CA LEU A 34 -7.67 1.31 12.54
C LEU A 34 -8.75 0.99 13.58
N ASP A 35 -10.01 0.83 13.15
CA ASP A 35 -11.12 0.37 14.00
C ASP A 35 -10.86 -1.06 14.51
N ALA A 36 -10.42 -1.93 13.62
CA ALA A 36 -10.14 -3.34 13.93
C ALA A 36 -9.00 -3.51 14.93
N LEU A 37 -8.00 -2.62 14.90
CA LEU A 37 -6.89 -2.57 15.85
C LEU A 37 -7.26 -1.84 17.16
N GLY A 38 -8.41 -1.17 17.22
CA GLY A 38 -8.80 -0.35 18.38
C GLY A 38 -7.90 0.88 18.56
N VAL A 39 -7.40 1.46 17.45
CA VAL A 39 -6.52 2.63 17.49
C VAL A 39 -7.26 3.84 18.04
N GLY A 40 -6.74 4.42 19.11
CA GLY A 40 -7.31 5.56 19.83
C GLY A 40 -6.28 6.32 20.64
N ASP A 41 -6.77 7.07 21.63
CA ASP A 41 -5.96 7.97 22.46
C ASP A 41 -4.78 7.24 23.10
N GLY A 42 -3.57 7.79 22.90
CA GLY A 42 -2.32 7.27 23.45
C GLY A 42 -1.81 5.99 22.79
N THR A 43 -2.50 5.39 21.81
CA THR A 43 -2.00 4.19 21.08
C THR A 43 -0.70 4.53 20.35
N ARG A 44 0.40 3.84 20.64
CA ARG A 44 1.65 3.94 19.89
C ARG A 44 1.51 3.09 18.61
N LEU A 45 1.27 3.75 17.48
CA LEU A 45 1.08 3.10 16.18
C LEU A 45 2.33 3.25 15.31
N LEU A 46 2.79 2.14 14.73
CA LEU A 46 3.69 2.14 13.58
C LEU A 46 2.91 1.82 12.30
N ASP A 47 3.09 2.63 11.27
CA ASP A 47 2.70 2.28 9.90
C ASP A 47 3.95 1.91 9.09
N ALA A 48 4.09 0.63 8.76
CA ALA A 48 5.24 0.07 8.05
C ALA A 48 4.99 0.09 6.54
N GLY A 49 5.60 1.03 5.84
CA GLY A 49 5.30 1.43 4.47
C GLY A 49 4.23 2.51 4.45
N CYS A 50 4.44 3.59 5.21
CA CYS A 50 3.43 4.61 5.48
C CYS A 50 3.10 5.53 4.29
N GLY A 51 3.88 5.44 3.20
CA GLY A 51 3.66 6.24 2.01
C GLY A 51 3.62 7.74 2.30
N SER A 52 2.62 8.42 1.76
CA SER A 52 2.38 9.85 1.97
C SER A 52 1.63 10.17 3.29
N GLY A 53 1.43 9.18 4.18
CA GLY A 53 1.04 9.38 5.57
C GLY A 53 -0.44 9.58 5.83
N LEU A 54 -1.35 9.28 4.90
CA LEU A 54 -2.79 9.47 5.12
C LEU A 54 -3.32 8.57 6.25
N ALA A 55 -2.92 7.30 6.29
CA ALA A 55 -3.33 6.39 7.37
C ALA A 55 -2.86 6.89 8.75
N LEU A 56 -1.62 7.40 8.82
CA LEU A 56 -1.09 8.01 10.05
C LEU A 56 -1.87 9.27 10.46
N LEU A 57 -2.26 10.11 9.49
CA LEU A 57 -3.08 11.29 9.75
C LEU A 57 -4.46 10.90 10.34
N LEU A 58 -5.07 9.84 9.82
CA LEU A 58 -6.33 9.31 10.34
C LEU A 58 -6.16 8.76 11.76
N ALA A 59 -5.07 8.04 12.02
CA ALA A 59 -4.75 7.53 13.35
C ALA A 59 -4.45 8.67 14.36
N GLN A 60 -3.68 9.70 13.96
CA GLN A 60 -3.40 10.86 14.79
C GLN A 60 -4.69 11.61 15.20
N ARG A 61 -5.66 11.73 14.28
CA ARG A 61 -6.98 12.32 14.56
C ARG A 61 -7.79 11.52 15.58
N ARG A 62 -7.47 10.25 15.78
CA ARG A 62 -8.05 9.38 16.83
C ARG A 62 -7.29 9.48 18.17
N GLY A 63 -6.24 10.31 18.25
CA GLY A 63 -5.41 10.50 19.44
C GLY A 63 -4.19 9.58 19.54
N ALA A 64 -3.88 8.80 18.50
CA ALA A 64 -2.71 7.92 18.48
C ALA A 64 -1.40 8.73 18.41
N VAL A 65 -0.34 8.18 19.00
CA VAL A 65 1.04 8.59 18.80
C VAL A 65 1.57 7.82 17.60
N VAL A 66 1.79 8.53 16.50
CA VAL A 66 2.05 7.91 15.21
C VAL A 66 3.54 7.93 14.84
N THR A 67 4.00 6.82 14.30
CA THR A 67 5.34 6.62 13.75
C THR A 67 5.19 6.01 12.37
N GLY A 68 5.98 6.45 11.39
CA GLY A 68 5.97 5.91 10.04
C GLY A 68 7.34 5.54 9.53
N LEU A 69 7.40 4.49 8.73
CA LEU A 69 8.59 4.14 7.95
C LEU A 69 8.19 3.89 6.50
N ASP A 70 8.95 4.42 5.57
CA ASP A 70 8.80 4.15 4.14
C ASP A 70 10.16 4.17 3.45
N ALA A 71 10.32 3.45 2.36
CA ALA A 71 11.54 3.46 1.56
C ALA A 71 11.64 4.69 0.65
N SER A 72 10.56 5.45 0.48
CA SER A 72 10.44 6.56 -0.45
C SER A 72 10.64 7.90 0.23
N ALA A 73 11.79 8.53 0.01
CA ALA A 73 12.03 9.90 0.45
C ALA A 73 10.98 10.91 -0.12
N GLY A 74 10.50 10.68 -1.35
CA GLY A 74 9.47 11.53 -1.98
C GLY A 74 8.11 11.43 -1.29
N LEU A 75 7.62 10.22 -0.99
CA LEU A 75 6.39 10.03 -0.24
C LEU A 75 6.52 10.57 1.19
N LEU A 76 7.67 10.32 1.84
CA LEU A 76 7.94 10.85 3.18
C LEU A 76 8.00 12.38 3.23
N ALA A 77 8.39 13.06 2.16
CA ALA A 77 8.33 14.52 2.10
C ALA A 77 6.88 14.99 2.24
N VAL A 78 5.94 14.38 1.50
CA VAL A 78 4.51 14.67 1.63
C VAL A 78 3.97 14.31 3.03
N ALA A 79 4.41 13.16 3.56
CA ALA A 79 4.00 12.74 4.91
C ALA A 79 4.47 13.73 5.99
N ARG A 80 5.69 14.29 5.89
CA ARG A 80 6.21 15.31 6.81
C ARG A 80 5.44 16.62 6.75
N ASP A 81 4.98 17.01 5.56
CA ASP A 81 4.12 18.21 5.43
C ASP A 81 2.75 17.99 6.09
N ARG A 82 2.21 16.77 6.04
CA ARG A 82 0.94 16.40 6.70
C ARG A 82 1.06 16.23 8.22
N LEU A 83 2.21 15.74 8.67
CA LEU A 83 2.47 15.27 10.03
C LEU A 83 3.82 15.79 10.55
N PRO A 84 3.97 17.11 10.74
CA PRO A 84 5.28 17.73 11.04
C PRO A 84 5.89 17.27 12.36
N ASP A 85 5.09 16.77 13.30
CA ASP A 85 5.54 16.34 14.63
C ASP A 85 5.68 14.80 14.75
N ALA A 86 5.41 14.03 13.69
CA ALA A 86 5.51 12.58 13.72
C ALA A 86 6.95 12.09 13.48
N ASP A 87 7.32 10.96 14.09
CA ASP A 87 8.58 10.27 13.79
C ASP A 87 8.45 9.52 12.45
N LEU A 88 8.97 10.12 11.38
CA LEU A 88 8.92 9.59 10.01
C LEU A 88 10.33 9.28 9.51
N ARG A 89 10.61 8.00 9.30
CA ARG A 89 11.95 7.50 8.93
C ARG A 89 11.95 6.88 7.54
N GLU A 90 13.04 7.11 6.81
CA GLU A 90 13.34 6.37 5.60
C GLU A 90 14.02 5.06 5.97
N GLY A 91 13.55 3.92 5.40
CA GLY A 91 14.11 2.62 5.77
C GLY A 91 13.54 1.45 4.98
N ASP A 92 14.01 0.26 5.33
CA ASP A 92 13.58 -1.02 4.77
C ASP A 92 12.65 -1.74 5.78
N LEU A 93 11.55 -2.28 5.27
CA LEU A 93 10.61 -3.09 6.08
C LEU A 93 11.25 -4.39 6.59
N GLU A 94 12.28 -4.88 5.90
CA GLU A 94 13.00 -6.09 6.29
C GLU A 94 14.02 -5.84 7.43
N GLU A 95 14.25 -4.54 7.82
CA GLU A 95 15.15 -4.13 8.90
C GLU A 95 14.62 -2.85 9.57
N LEU A 96 13.61 -2.99 10.44
CA LEU A 96 12.97 -1.86 11.11
C LEU A 96 13.89 -1.23 12.18
N PRO A 97 14.20 0.09 12.11
CA PRO A 97 15.14 0.77 13.00
C PRO A 97 14.49 1.13 14.36
N TYR A 98 13.74 0.19 14.93
CA TYR A 98 13.05 0.35 16.22
C TYR A 98 13.39 -0.79 17.15
N GLU A 99 13.32 -0.52 18.46
CA GLU A 99 13.53 -1.53 19.49
C GLU A 99 12.38 -2.54 19.54
N ASP A 100 12.64 -3.72 20.10
CA ASP A 100 11.62 -4.74 20.34
C ASP A 100 10.49 -4.17 21.21
N HIS A 101 9.26 -4.57 20.93
CA HIS A 101 8.09 -4.24 21.77
C HIS A 101 7.85 -2.72 21.95
N SER A 102 8.06 -1.93 20.88
CA SER A 102 7.93 -0.47 20.91
C SER A 102 6.50 0.01 20.61
N PHE A 103 5.67 -0.78 19.91
CA PHE A 103 4.37 -0.34 19.39
C PHE A 103 3.22 -1.18 19.91
N ASP A 104 2.10 -0.51 20.25
CA ASP A 104 0.87 -1.13 20.71
C ASP A 104 0.01 -1.65 19.55
N ALA A 105 0.20 -1.10 18.36
CA ALA A 105 -0.42 -1.55 17.10
C ALA A 105 0.53 -1.30 15.93
N VAL A 106 0.48 -2.16 14.90
CA VAL A 106 1.26 -1.98 13.67
C VAL A 106 0.35 -2.17 12.46
N THR A 107 0.52 -1.30 11.46
CA THR A 107 -0.13 -1.43 10.15
C THR A 107 0.90 -1.64 9.04
N ALA A 108 0.52 -2.38 8.01
CA ALA A 108 1.28 -2.55 6.78
C ALA A 108 0.31 -2.54 5.59
N PHE A 109 0.01 -1.35 5.10
CA PHE A 109 -0.97 -1.11 4.06
C PHE A 109 -0.35 -1.26 2.67
N ASN A 110 -0.64 -2.37 2.00
CA ASN A 110 -0.19 -2.62 0.63
C ASN A 110 1.35 -2.49 0.45
N SER A 111 2.12 -2.76 1.48
CA SER A 111 3.58 -2.52 1.53
C SER A 111 4.40 -3.80 1.47
N VAL A 112 4.02 -4.85 2.20
CA VAL A 112 4.83 -6.08 2.33
C VAL A 112 5.07 -6.82 1.01
N GLN A 113 4.16 -6.72 0.04
CA GLN A 113 4.31 -7.35 -1.27
C GLN A 113 5.44 -6.75 -2.12
N TYR A 114 5.98 -5.60 -1.76
CA TYR A 114 7.08 -4.93 -2.48
C TYR A 114 8.46 -5.23 -1.89
N THR A 115 8.52 -5.96 -0.77
CA THR A 115 9.79 -6.39 -0.15
C THR A 115 10.40 -7.59 -0.89
N SER A 116 11.68 -7.83 -0.68
CA SER A 116 12.36 -9.03 -1.23
C SER A 116 11.92 -10.30 -0.50
N ASP A 117 11.73 -10.20 0.82
CA ASP A 117 11.23 -11.26 1.68
C ASP A 117 10.08 -10.74 2.55
N PRO A 118 8.82 -10.89 2.08
CA PRO A 118 7.64 -10.50 2.85
C PRO A 118 7.55 -11.14 4.24
N THR A 119 8.11 -12.37 4.39
CA THR A 119 8.13 -13.04 5.69
C THR A 119 9.11 -12.38 6.65
N ALA A 120 10.28 -11.95 6.15
CA ALA A 120 11.24 -11.20 6.96
C ALA A 120 10.65 -9.85 7.42
N ALA A 121 9.99 -9.10 6.53
CA ALA A 121 9.30 -7.87 6.88
C ALA A 121 8.23 -8.08 7.96
N LEU A 122 7.42 -9.13 7.85
CA LEU A 122 6.42 -9.44 8.88
C LEU A 122 7.02 -9.92 10.21
N ARG A 123 8.20 -10.55 10.19
CA ARG A 123 8.94 -10.88 11.45
C ARG A 123 9.44 -9.63 12.14
N GLU A 124 9.93 -8.64 11.38
CA GLU A 124 10.31 -7.34 11.93
C GLU A 124 9.10 -6.60 12.52
N ILE A 125 7.96 -6.59 11.81
CA ILE A 125 6.68 -6.06 12.32
C ILE A 125 6.30 -6.74 13.64
N LYS A 126 6.40 -8.07 13.72
CA LYS A 126 6.17 -8.80 14.95
C LYS A 126 7.14 -8.42 16.07
N ARG A 127 8.44 -8.29 15.76
CA ARG A 127 9.48 -7.95 16.73
C ARG A 127 9.23 -6.61 17.42
N VAL A 128 8.84 -5.60 16.64
CA VAL A 128 8.62 -4.26 17.16
C VAL A 128 7.25 -4.07 17.84
N ALA A 129 6.32 -4.97 17.62
CA ALA A 129 5.02 -4.99 18.28
C ALA A 129 5.14 -5.52 19.72
N VAL A 130 4.42 -4.93 20.69
CA VAL A 130 4.36 -5.50 22.03
C VAL A 130 3.68 -6.88 22.00
N PRO A 131 4.04 -7.82 22.89
CA PRO A 131 3.38 -9.12 22.95
C PRO A 131 1.86 -8.98 23.08
N GLY A 132 1.14 -9.59 22.18
CA GLY A 132 -0.33 -9.52 22.13
C GLY A 132 -0.90 -8.30 21.38
N ALA A 133 -0.05 -7.42 20.85
CA ALA A 133 -0.50 -6.33 19.98
C ALA A 133 -1.23 -6.85 18.74
N LEU A 134 -2.14 -6.04 18.21
CA LEU A 134 -2.78 -6.32 16.93
C LEU A 134 -2.00 -5.68 15.78
N VAL A 135 -1.91 -6.43 14.70
CA VAL A 135 -1.26 -6.04 13.44
C VAL A 135 -2.28 -6.13 12.33
N ALA A 136 -2.36 -5.11 11.46
CA ALA A 136 -3.18 -5.16 10.25
C ALA A 136 -2.29 -5.15 9.01
N VAL A 137 -2.46 -6.17 8.16
CA VAL A 137 -1.77 -6.28 6.87
C VAL A 137 -2.81 -6.25 5.76
N THR A 138 -2.60 -5.44 4.72
CA THR A 138 -3.53 -5.37 3.59
C THR A 138 -2.90 -5.76 2.27
N THR A 139 -3.74 -6.30 1.40
CA THR A 139 -3.44 -6.55 -0.01
C THR A 139 -4.69 -6.39 -0.86
N TRP A 140 -4.52 -6.45 -2.18
CA TRP A 140 -5.63 -6.55 -3.11
C TRP A 140 -6.52 -7.76 -2.81
N GLY A 141 -7.82 -7.65 -3.10
CA GLY A 141 -8.71 -8.79 -3.30
C GLY A 141 -8.32 -9.58 -4.56
N THR A 142 -9.13 -10.57 -4.94
CA THR A 142 -8.83 -11.37 -6.14
C THR A 142 -8.91 -10.51 -7.41
N ALA A 143 -8.28 -10.97 -8.49
CA ALA A 143 -8.30 -10.25 -9.77
C ALA A 143 -9.73 -10.03 -10.29
N GLU A 144 -10.66 -10.95 -9.99
CA GLU A 144 -12.07 -10.85 -10.37
C GLU A 144 -12.82 -9.75 -9.58
N GLN A 145 -12.37 -9.47 -8.36
CA GLN A 145 -12.93 -8.45 -7.48
C GLN A 145 -12.32 -7.05 -7.73
N CYS A 146 -11.32 -6.94 -8.60
CA CYS A 146 -10.57 -5.71 -8.81
C CYS A 146 -10.60 -5.27 -10.28
N GLU A 147 -11.31 -4.20 -10.61
CA GLU A 147 -11.32 -3.63 -11.96
C GLU A 147 -9.99 -2.97 -12.33
N MET A 148 -9.20 -2.56 -11.32
CA MET A 148 -7.82 -2.10 -11.51
C MET A 148 -6.91 -3.13 -12.21
N ARG A 149 -7.32 -4.41 -12.31
CA ARG A 149 -6.59 -5.41 -13.11
C ARG A 149 -6.38 -4.98 -14.55
N THR A 150 -7.28 -4.17 -15.13
CA THR A 150 -7.16 -3.63 -16.48
C THR A 150 -5.98 -2.66 -16.61
N VAL A 151 -5.85 -1.73 -15.68
CA VAL A 151 -4.72 -0.78 -15.62
C VAL A 151 -3.41 -1.53 -15.32
N LEU A 152 -3.44 -2.46 -14.36
CA LEU A 152 -2.26 -3.29 -14.03
C LEU A 152 -1.81 -4.16 -15.21
N ALA A 153 -2.74 -4.70 -15.98
CA ALA A 153 -2.42 -5.46 -17.19
C ALA A 153 -1.84 -4.56 -18.30
N ALA A 154 -2.40 -3.35 -18.49
CA ALA A 154 -1.88 -2.38 -19.45
C ALA A 154 -0.42 -1.99 -19.09
N VAL A 155 -0.14 -1.67 -17.83
CA VAL A 155 1.21 -1.40 -17.34
C VAL A 155 2.13 -2.62 -17.50
N GLY A 156 1.65 -3.80 -17.09
CA GLY A 156 2.41 -5.06 -17.18
C GLY A 156 2.80 -5.43 -18.61
N SER A 157 1.98 -5.08 -19.61
CA SER A 157 2.29 -5.34 -21.03
C SER A 157 3.51 -4.58 -21.56
N LEU A 158 3.92 -3.52 -20.86
CA LEU A 158 5.08 -2.69 -21.20
C LEU A 158 6.36 -3.13 -20.48
N LEU A 159 6.25 -4.07 -19.56
CA LEU A 159 7.37 -4.59 -18.79
C LEU A 159 7.92 -5.88 -19.43
N PRO A 160 9.20 -6.22 -19.22
CA PRO A 160 9.71 -7.53 -19.58
C PRO A 160 8.89 -8.64 -18.90
N PRO A 161 8.78 -9.81 -19.51
CA PRO A 161 8.13 -10.95 -18.88
C PRO A 161 8.73 -11.20 -17.48
N PRO A 162 7.89 -11.39 -16.45
CA PRO A 162 8.40 -11.66 -15.12
C PRO A 162 9.20 -12.97 -15.10
N PRO A 163 10.21 -13.11 -14.23
CA PRO A 163 10.92 -14.36 -14.06
C PRO A 163 9.96 -15.52 -13.76
N PRO A 164 10.28 -16.76 -14.19
CA PRO A 164 9.47 -17.92 -13.84
C PRO A 164 9.23 -18.01 -12.32
N GLY A 165 7.98 -18.11 -11.90
CA GLY A 165 7.59 -18.17 -10.48
C GLY A 165 7.48 -16.82 -9.77
N ALA A 166 7.70 -15.70 -10.45
CA ALA A 166 7.45 -14.39 -9.86
C ALA A 166 5.96 -14.22 -9.52
N ALA A 167 5.71 -13.75 -8.33
CA ALA A 167 4.36 -13.45 -7.86
C ALA A 167 3.80 -12.23 -8.59
N GLY A 168 2.58 -12.33 -9.10
CA GLY A 168 1.87 -11.19 -9.70
C GLY A 168 1.24 -10.28 -8.63
N PRO A 169 0.63 -9.15 -9.05
CA PRO A 169 0.06 -8.18 -8.11
C PRO A 169 -1.06 -8.75 -7.21
N PHE A 170 -1.69 -9.85 -7.64
CA PHE A 170 -2.76 -10.53 -6.91
C PHE A 170 -2.31 -11.83 -6.23
N ALA A 171 -1.02 -12.08 -6.09
CA ALA A 171 -0.51 -13.35 -5.54
C ALA A 171 -0.98 -13.60 -4.10
N LEU A 172 -1.00 -12.54 -3.27
CA LEU A 172 -1.48 -12.61 -1.89
C LEU A 172 -3.01 -12.56 -1.76
N ALA A 173 -3.73 -12.36 -2.87
CA ALA A 173 -5.19 -12.34 -2.89
C ALA A 173 -5.81 -13.75 -2.93
N ALA A 174 -5.04 -14.78 -3.30
CA ALA A 174 -5.54 -16.16 -3.26
C ALA A 174 -6.03 -16.51 -1.85
N ALA A 175 -7.07 -17.35 -1.79
CA ALA A 175 -7.70 -17.73 -0.52
C ALA A 175 -6.67 -18.29 0.48
N GLY A 176 -6.55 -17.65 1.64
CA GLY A 176 -5.61 -18.02 2.69
C GLY A 176 -4.15 -17.65 2.45
N ALA A 177 -3.79 -17.08 1.32
CA ALA A 177 -2.38 -16.79 1.00
C ALA A 177 -1.77 -15.73 1.93
N LEU A 178 -2.49 -14.64 2.19
CA LEU A 178 -2.02 -13.60 3.12
C LEU A 178 -2.00 -14.11 4.56
N GLU A 179 -3.00 -14.86 4.96
CA GLU A 179 -3.07 -15.49 6.27
C GLU A 179 -1.89 -16.47 6.50
N GLN A 180 -1.58 -17.32 5.51
CA GLN A 180 -0.43 -18.23 5.56
C GLN A 180 0.91 -17.48 5.63
N LEU A 181 1.05 -16.36 4.91
CA LEU A 181 2.23 -15.51 4.98
C LEU A 181 2.41 -14.92 6.39
N VAL A 182 1.33 -14.42 6.97
CA VAL A 182 1.28 -13.87 8.34
C VAL A 182 1.62 -14.94 9.38
N GLU A 183 1.05 -16.15 9.26
CA GLU A 183 1.38 -17.31 10.11
C GLU A 183 2.84 -17.73 9.97
N GLY A 184 3.38 -17.75 8.76
CA GLY A 184 4.77 -18.07 8.49
C GLY A 184 5.78 -17.12 9.12
N ALA A 185 5.37 -15.90 9.44
CA ALA A 185 6.13 -14.93 10.21
C ALA A 185 5.95 -15.07 11.73
N GLY A 186 5.07 -15.99 12.17
CA GLY A 186 4.80 -16.26 13.59
C GLY A 186 3.74 -15.34 14.21
N LEU A 187 3.00 -14.58 13.42
CA LEU A 187 1.80 -13.87 13.83
C LEU A 187 0.61 -14.84 13.81
N THR A 188 -0.43 -14.54 14.58
CA THR A 188 -1.64 -15.39 14.64
C THR A 188 -2.81 -14.66 13.98
N PRO A 189 -3.24 -15.03 12.75
CA PRO A 189 -4.41 -14.42 12.12
C PRO A 189 -5.67 -14.60 12.97
N GLU A 190 -6.43 -13.53 13.18
CA GLU A 190 -7.69 -13.55 13.94
C GLU A 190 -8.91 -13.38 13.04
N ARG A 191 -8.79 -12.51 12.03
CA ARG A 191 -9.87 -12.27 11.07
C ARG A 191 -9.34 -11.68 9.77
N ALA A 192 -10.08 -11.91 8.68
CA ALA A 192 -9.93 -11.26 7.41
C ALA A 192 -11.20 -10.48 7.08
N ILE A 193 -11.05 -9.26 6.54
CA ILE A 193 -12.15 -8.35 6.21
C ILE A 193 -11.95 -7.91 4.77
N ASP A 194 -12.94 -8.12 3.92
CA ASP A 194 -12.95 -7.60 2.57
C ASP A 194 -13.58 -6.20 2.58
N VAL A 195 -12.85 -5.22 2.07
CA VAL A 195 -13.27 -3.81 2.07
C VAL A 195 -13.41 -3.32 0.64
N PRO A 196 -14.63 -3.01 0.17
CA PRO A 196 -14.85 -2.42 -1.13
C PRO A 196 -14.36 -0.96 -1.14
N ILE A 197 -13.66 -0.60 -2.21
CA ILE A 197 -13.27 0.79 -2.51
C ILE A 197 -13.49 1.08 -3.99
N ALA A 198 -13.48 2.35 -4.36
CA ALA A 198 -13.47 2.77 -5.75
C ALA A 198 -12.38 3.82 -5.98
N TYR A 199 -11.56 3.63 -7.01
CA TYR A 199 -10.74 4.70 -7.56
C TYR A 199 -11.60 5.49 -8.54
N ALA A 200 -12.19 6.59 -8.05
CA ALA A 200 -13.10 7.43 -8.81
C ALA A 200 -12.44 8.79 -9.13
N HIS A 201 -12.50 9.17 -10.39
CA HIS A 201 -11.89 10.38 -10.91
C HIS A 201 -12.87 11.14 -11.81
N ALA A 202 -12.71 12.46 -11.87
CA ALA A 202 -13.63 13.33 -12.63
C ALA A 202 -13.61 13.07 -14.15
N ASP A 203 -12.45 12.63 -14.65
CA ASP A 203 -12.23 12.39 -16.08
C ASP A 203 -11.05 11.43 -16.33
N VAL A 204 -10.86 11.05 -17.59
CA VAL A 204 -9.80 10.13 -18.05
C VAL A 204 -8.40 10.72 -17.82
N ASP A 205 -8.20 12.03 -17.95
CA ASP A 205 -6.89 12.65 -17.77
C ASP A 205 -6.49 12.63 -16.28
N THR A 206 -7.41 12.93 -15.38
CA THR A 206 -7.20 12.84 -13.93
C THR A 206 -6.93 11.39 -13.49
N ALA A 207 -7.72 10.42 -13.98
CA ALA A 207 -7.49 9.01 -13.74
C ALA A 207 -6.12 8.54 -14.24
N THR A 208 -5.74 8.98 -15.45
CA THR A 208 -4.45 8.65 -16.04
C THR A 208 -3.29 9.19 -15.19
N ARG A 209 -3.36 10.45 -14.72
CA ARG A 209 -2.37 11.04 -13.81
C ARG A 209 -2.27 10.25 -12.51
N ALA A 210 -3.41 9.93 -11.90
CA ALA A 210 -3.46 9.15 -10.67
C ALA A 210 -2.72 7.80 -10.82
N HIS A 211 -2.97 7.08 -11.91
CA HIS A 211 -2.36 5.76 -12.11
C HIS A 211 -0.91 5.82 -12.57
N LEU A 212 -0.49 6.88 -13.27
CA LEU A 212 0.91 7.15 -13.62
C LEU A 212 1.79 7.41 -12.38
N SER A 213 1.21 7.78 -11.25
CA SER A 213 1.94 8.05 -10.00
C SER A 213 2.42 6.78 -9.29
N SER A 214 1.85 5.62 -9.61
CA SER A 214 2.17 4.35 -8.95
C SER A 214 3.56 3.80 -9.31
N GLY A 215 4.21 3.10 -8.39
CA GLY A 215 5.53 2.47 -8.61
C GLY A 215 5.59 1.58 -9.85
N PRO A 216 4.62 0.67 -10.09
CA PRO A 216 4.58 -0.13 -11.31
C PRO A 216 4.52 0.69 -12.60
N ALA A 217 3.75 1.79 -12.64
CA ALA A 217 3.68 2.67 -13.79
C ALA A 217 5.00 3.43 -14.01
N ARG A 218 5.67 3.85 -12.93
CA ARG A 218 7.00 4.46 -13.01
C ARG A 218 8.04 3.50 -13.56
N LEU A 219 8.01 2.24 -13.18
CA LEU A 219 8.86 1.20 -13.78
C LEU A 219 8.57 1.03 -15.29
N ALA A 220 7.31 1.08 -15.70
CA ALA A 220 6.94 1.04 -17.12
C ALA A 220 7.45 2.28 -17.88
N ILE A 221 7.41 3.47 -17.26
CA ILE A 221 8.00 4.69 -17.84
C ILE A 221 9.51 4.54 -18.06
N GLU A 222 10.24 4.00 -17.08
CA GLU A 222 11.68 3.74 -17.21
C GLU A 222 11.99 2.70 -18.30
N THR A 223 11.10 1.72 -18.48
CA THR A 223 11.31 0.60 -19.43
C THR A 223 10.90 0.96 -20.85
N ALA A 224 9.70 1.52 -21.04
CA ALA A 224 9.08 1.74 -22.35
C ALA A 224 8.94 3.23 -22.73
N GLY A 225 9.18 4.14 -21.79
CA GLY A 225 9.02 5.58 -21.97
C GLY A 225 7.68 6.11 -21.51
N PHE A 226 7.62 7.46 -21.33
CA PHE A 226 6.45 8.15 -20.78
C PHE A 226 5.21 8.03 -21.69
N GLU A 227 5.33 8.37 -22.98
CA GLU A 227 4.17 8.39 -23.89
C GLU A 227 3.53 7.02 -24.11
N PRO A 228 4.27 5.91 -24.33
CA PRO A 228 3.68 4.58 -24.38
C PRO A 228 2.93 4.19 -23.10
N THR A 229 3.51 4.51 -21.93
CA THR A 229 2.89 4.18 -20.63
C THR A 229 1.63 5.01 -20.40
N ARG A 230 1.69 6.32 -20.67
CA ARG A 230 0.53 7.21 -20.58
C ARG A 230 -0.59 6.74 -21.50
N SER A 231 -0.28 6.42 -22.75
CA SER A 231 -1.27 5.96 -23.74
C SER A 231 -1.96 4.66 -23.32
N ALA A 232 -1.18 3.69 -22.80
CA ALA A 232 -1.73 2.41 -22.35
C ALA A 232 -2.66 2.59 -21.14
N ILE A 233 -2.26 3.40 -20.17
CA ILE A 233 -3.09 3.71 -18.99
C ILE A 233 -4.34 4.51 -19.40
N ALA A 234 -4.20 5.54 -20.25
CA ALA A 234 -5.33 6.32 -20.73
C ALA A 234 -6.36 5.46 -21.47
N GLN A 235 -5.91 4.49 -22.28
CA GLN A 235 -6.81 3.55 -22.96
C GLN A 235 -7.55 2.64 -21.96
N ALA A 236 -6.87 2.18 -20.91
CA ALA A 236 -7.51 1.42 -19.84
C ALA A 236 -8.53 2.27 -19.07
N CYS A 237 -8.23 3.54 -18.78
CA CYS A 237 -9.16 4.48 -18.15
C CYS A 237 -10.36 4.79 -19.05
N GLU A 238 -10.14 4.99 -20.36
CA GLU A 238 -11.25 5.21 -21.31
C GLU A 238 -12.21 4.02 -21.35
N SER A 239 -11.75 2.80 -21.15
CA SER A 239 -12.62 1.61 -21.10
C SER A 239 -13.51 1.53 -19.84
N ALA A 240 -13.21 2.32 -18.81
CA ALA A 240 -13.97 2.43 -17.57
C ALA A 240 -14.67 3.79 -17.43
N ARG A 241 -14.78 4.54 -18.53
CA ARG A 241 -15.46 5.83 -18.56
C ARG A 241 -16.97 5.66 -18.50
N GLU A 242 -17.59 6.41 -17.62
CA GLU A 242 -19.03 6.48 -17.44
C GLU A 242 -19.68 7.52 -18.41
N ASP A 243 -21.02 7.49 -18.51
CA ASP A 243 -21.77 8.39 -19.40
C ASP A 243 -21.58 9.89 -19.06
N ASP A 244 -21.30 10.22 -17.81
CA ASP A 244 -21.06 11.60 -17.33
C ASP A 244 -19.61 12.07 -17.55
N GLY A 245 -18.75 11.19 -18.09
CA GLY A 245 -17.35 11.44 -18.36
C GLY A 245 -16.40 11.07 -17.21
N SER A 246 -16.90 10.73 -16.04
CA SER A 246 -16.10 10.23 -14.92
C SER A 246 -15.51 8.85 -15.21
N VAL A 247 -14.50 8.47 -14.44
CA VAL A 247 -13.88 7.14 -14.52
C VAL A 247 -13.88 6.52 -13.13
N SER A 248 -14.40 5.29 -13.02
CA SER A 248 -14.43 4.58 -11.74
C SER A 248 -13.99 3.14 -11.90
N PHE A 249 -13.14 2.68 -10.99
CA PHE A 249 -12.71 1.29 -10.87
C PHE A 249 -13.10 0.76 -9.50
N ALA A 250 -14.08 -0.13 -9.45
CA ALA A 250 -14.45 -0.84 -8.24
C ALA A 250 -13.40 -1.90 -7.88
N ASN A 251 -13.04 -1.96 -6.61
CA ASN A 251 -12.04 -2.90 -6.12
C ASN A 251 -12.40 -3.39 -4.73
N VAL A 252 -11.81 -4.52 -4.34
CA VAL A 252 -11.83 -5.01 -2.97
C VAL A 252 -10.41 -5.09 -2.46
N PHE A 253 -10.19 -4.63 -1.22
CA PHE A 253 -8.95 -4.87 -0.48
C PHE A 253 -9.24 -5.83 0.67
N LYS A 254 -8.32 -6.73 0.91
CA LYS A 254 -8.35 -7.64 2.05
C LYS A 254 -7.52 -7.03 3.18
N VAL A 255 -8.11 -6.93 4.36
CA VAL A 255 -7.44 -6.57 5.62
C VAL A 255 -7.35 -7.82 6.48
N VAL A 256 -6.15 -8.32 6.74
CA VAL A 256 -5.92 -9.38 7.71
C VAL A 256 -5.46 -8.77 9.02
N VAL A 257 -6.21 -9.02 10.08
CA VAL A 257 -5.85 -8.67 11.46
C VAL A 257 -5.26 -9.88 12.14
N ALA A 258 -4.09 -9.71 12.71
CA ALA A 258 -3.34 -10.76 13.39
C ALA A 258 -2.80 -10.29 14.73
N ARG A 259 -2.45 -11.25 15.61
CA ARG A 259 -1.85 -11.00 16.91
C ARG A 259 -0.36 -11.32 16.90
N ALA A 260 0.44 -10.42 17.50
CA ALA A 260 1.89 -10.57 17.68
C ALA A 260 2.26 -11.48 18.89
#